data_b9cfd76660041046406fa0ccdd174a88
#
_entry.id   b9cfd76660041046406fa0ccdd174a88
#
_cell.length_a   1.000
_cell.length_b   1.000
_cell.length_c   1.000
_cell.angle_alpha   90.00
_cell.angle_beta   90.00
_cell.angle_gamma   90.00
#
_symmetry.space_group_name_H-M   'P 1'
#
loop_
_entity.id
_entity.type
_entity.pdbx_description
1 polymer ?
#
loop_
_entity_poly.entity_id
_entity_poly.type
_entity_poly.pdbx_seq_one_letter_code
_entity_poly.pdbx_strand_id
1 'polypeptide(L)'
;TINLNRCIQYAVKNGMHYLTYLEEIVDLVHKVQTAYNENLKDLQAKGMLPLFDAGYINLARQYLTIGVNGLVEAAEFLGIPINDNDDYVDFVQGVLGLIERYNKKYRSKELMFNCEMIPAENVGVKHAKWDREDGYVVPRDCYNSYFYVVEDESLNVIDKFRLHGRRYIAHLTG
;
A
#
# COMPACT_ATOMS: atom_id res chain seq x y z
N THR A 1 -2.35 6.29 -1.71
CA THR A 1 -2.62 4.95 -1.12
C THR A 1 -3.31 4.07 -2.14
N ILE A 2 -2.78 2.85 -2.35
CA ILE A 2 -3.35 1.87 -3.28
C ILE A 2 -4.47 1.11 -2.55
N ASN A 3 -5.64 1.03 -3.18
CA ASN A 3 -6.75 0.17 -2.75
C ASN A 3 -6.51 -1.24 -3.30
N LEU A 4 -5.91 -2.13 -2.50
CA LEU A 4 -5.58 -3.49 -2.91
C LEU A 4 -6.82 -4.33 -3.18
N ASN A 5 -7.90 -4.17 -2.40
CA ASN A 5 -9.14 -4.89 -2.61
C ASN A 5 -9.71 -4.63 -4.01
N ARG A 6 -9.79 -3.36 -4.43
CA ARG A 6 -10.25 -2.99 -5.77
C ARG A 6 -9.33 -3.53 -6.87
N CYS A 7 -8.01 -3.33 -6.71
CA CYS A 7 -7.04 -3.76 -7.73
C CYS A 7 -7.13 -5.26 -8.00
N ILE A 8 -7.20 -6.06 -6.93
CA ILE A 8 -7.25 -7.52 -7.04
C ILE A 8 -8.58 -7.99 -7.61
N GLN A 9 -9.70 -7.45 -7.14
CA GLN A 9 -11.02 -7.79 -7.69
C GLN A 9 -11.15 -7.39 -9.16
N TYR A 10 -10.65 -6.21 -9.52
CA TYR A 10 -10.67 -5.77 -10.92
C TYR A 10 -9.89 -6.73 -11.82
N ALA A 11 -8.69 -7.12 -11.40
CA ALA A 11 -7.89 -8.08 -12.15
C ALA A 11 -8.62 -9.41 -12.36
N VAL A 12 -9.15 -10.01 -11.29
CA VAL A 12 -9.89 -11.27 -11.33
C VAL A 12 -11.13 -11.16 -12.22
N LYS A 13 -11.93 -10.09 -12.09
CA LYS A 13 -13.12 -9.85 -12.91
C LYS A 13 -12.79 -9.75 -14.41
N ASN A 14 -11.59 -9.31 -14.76
CA ASN A 14 -11.14 -9.18 -16.15
C ASN A 14 -10.24 -10.35 -16.61
N GLY A 15 -10.17 -11.45 -15.88
CA GLY A 15 -9.40 -12.63 -16.24
C GLY A 15 -7.88 -12.43 -16.23
N MET A 16 -7.40 -11.41 -15.50
CA MET A 16 -5.97 -11.12 -15.36
C MET A 16 -5.42 -11.71 -14.06
N HIS A 17 -4.14 -12.08 -14.09
CA HIS A 17 -3.46 -12.39 -12.84
C HIS A 17 -3.27 -11.10 -12.02
N TYR A 18 -3.66 -11.11 -10.75
CA TYR A 18 -3.71 -9.89 -9.95
C TYR A 18 -2.36 -9.19 -9.77
N LEU A 19 -1.24 -9.94 -9.68
CA LEU A 19 0.09 -9.34 -9.61
C LEU A 19 0.48 -8.62 -10.91
N THR A 20 0.03 -9.12 -12.08
CA THR A 20 0.29 -8.45 -13.36
C THR A 20 -0.41 -7.09 -13.43
N TYR A 21 -1.69 -7.05 -13.06
CA TYR A 21 -2.42 -5.78 -13.01
C TYR A 21 -1.87 -4.83 -11.93
N LEU A 22 -1.55 -5.37 -10.74
CA LEU A 22 -0.97 -4.58 -9.66
C LEU A 22 0.38 -3.98 -10.08
N GLU A 23 1.18 -4.68 -10.90
CA GLU A 23 2.44 -4.19 -11.44
C GLU A 23 2.24 -2.91 -12.27
N GLU A 24 1.21 -2.87 -13.13
CA GLU A 24 0.86 -1.68 -13.91
C GLU A 24 0.47 -0.50 -13.00
N ILE A 25 -0.34 -0.76 -11.97
CA ILE A 25 -0.75 0.26 -10.99
C ILE A 25 0.44 0.78 -10.18
N VAL A 26 1.32 -0.10 -9.72
CA VAL A 26 2.52 0.26 -8.96
C VAL A 26 3.47 1.11 -9.81
N ASP A 27 3.69 0.73 -11.07
CA ASP A 27 4.51 1.52 -12.00
C ASP A 27 3.91 2.94 -12.22
N LEU A 28 2.60 3.01 -12.42
CA LEU A 28 1.89 4.28 -12.56
C LEU A 28 2.02 5.15 -11.31
N VAL A 29 1.84 4.57 -10.12
CA VAL A 29 1.96 5.30 -8.86
C VAL A 29 3.37 5.87 -8.66
N HIS A 30 4.42 5.11 -9.00
CA HIS A 30 5.80 5.62 -8.95
C HIS A 30 6.03 6.78 -9.92
N LYS A 31 5.49 6.70 -11.15
CA LYS A 31 5.55 7.81 -12.11
C LYS A 31 4.85 9.06 -11.58
N VAL A 32 3.67 8.91 -10.99
CA VAL A 32 2.92 10.02 -10.38
C VAL A 32 3.68 10.64 -9.20
N GLN A 33 4.24 9.82 -8.32
CA GLN A 33 5.05 10.30 -7.18
C GLN A 33 6.32 11.02 -7.65
N THR A 34 6.97 10.52 -8.70
CA THR A 34 8.13 11.19 -9.31
C THR A 34 7.74 12.56 -9.86
N ALA A 35 6.66 12.64 -10.63
CA ALA A 35 6.16 13.91 -11.16
C ALA A 35 5.75 14.89 -10.04
N TYR A 36 5.15 14.38 -8.96
CA TYR A 36 4.84 15.17 -7.78
C TYR A 36 6.10 15.77 -7.12
N ASN A 37 7.17 14.97 -7.00
CA ASN A 37 8.45 15.47 -6.48
C ASN A 37 9.06 16.56 -7.35
N GLU A 38 8.98 16.46 -8.68
CA GLU A 38 9.43 17.50 -9.59
C GLU A 38 8.61 18.80 -9.41
N ASN A 39 7.29 18.68 -9.22
CA ASN A 39 6.46 19.84 -8.91
C ASN A 39 6.84 20.50 -7.57
N LEU A 40 7.22 19.72 -6.54
CA LEU A 40 7.74 20.29 -5.29
C LEU A 40 9.06 21.03 -5.49
N LYS A 41 9.97 20.55 -6.34
CA LYS A 41 11.21 21.26 -6.70
C LYS A 41 10.91 22.61 -7.37
N ASP A 42 9.94 22.64 -8.29
CA ASP A 42 9.52 23.86 -8.96
C ASP A 42 8.91 24.87 -7.96
N LEU A 43 8.10 24.40 -7.02
CA LEU A 43 7.53 25.25 -5.96
C LEU A 43 8.62 25.79 -5.02
N GLN A 44 9.59 24.97 -4.67
CA GLN A 44 10.74 25.38 -3.87
C GLN A 44 11.55 26.46 -4.61
N ALA A 45 11.87 26.25 -5.88
CA ALA A 45 12.61 27.21 -6.69
C ALA A 45 11.92 28.59 -6.80
N LYS A 46 10.59 28.62 -6.62
CA LYS A 46 9.78 29.85 -6.58
C LYS A 46 9.62 30.44 -5.18
N GLY A 47 10.30 29.90 -4.15
CA GLY A 47 10.21 30.35 -2.76
C GLY A 47 8.84 30.10 -2.12
N MET A 48 8.06 29.13 -2.64
CA MET A 48 6.72 28.80 -2.14
C MET A 48 6.73 27.76 -1.02
N LEU A 49 7.89 27.21 -0.66
CA LEU A 49 8.06 26.18 0.36
C LEU A 49 9.02 26.64 1.46
N PRO A 50 8.59 27.55 2.36
CA PRO A 50 9.49 28.22 3.31
C PRO A 50 10.23 27.29 4.27
N LEU A 51 9.66 26.12 4.64
CA LEU A 51 10.34 25.16 5.49
C LEU A 51 11.50 24.43 4.77
N PHE A 52 11.36 24.23 3.46
CA PHE A 52 12.42 23.68 2.62
C PHE A 52 13.53 24.71 2.39
N ASP A 53 13.14 25.97 2.14
CA ASP A 53 14.08 27.08 1.92
C ASP A 53 14.88 27.39 3.18
N ALA A 54 14.25 27.28 4.35
CA ALA A 54 14.90 27.41 5.65
C ALA A 54 15.78 26.21 6.05
N GLY A 55 15.80 25.13 5.24
CA GLY A 55 16.63 23.95 5.46
C GLY A 55 16.09 22.93 6.48
N TYR A 56 14.86 23.10 6.96
CA TYR A 56 14.24 22.12 7.89
C TYR A 56 13.85 20.83 7.20
N ILE A 57 13.51 20.87 5.91
CA ILE A 57 13.13 19.72 5.09
C ILE A 57 14.03 19.67 3.86
N ASN A 58 14.51 18.48 3.51
CA ASN A 58 15.32 18.25 2.32
C ASN A 58 14.61 17.26 1.40
N LEU A 59 14.23 17.71 0.19
CA LEU A 59 13.51 16.88 -0.79
C LEU A 59 14.26 15.60 -1.15
N ALA A 60 15.59 15.63 -1.24
CA ALA A 60 16.38 14.46 -1.55
C ALA A 60 16.43 13.41 -0.41
N ARG A 61 15.96 13.77 0.78
CA ARG A 61 15.89 12.91 1.96
C ARG A 61 14.46 12.63 2.41
N GLN A 62 13.49 13.08 1.63
CA GLN A 62 12.08 12.83 1.88
C GLN A 62 11.64 11.57 1.14
N TYR A 63 10.95 10.66 1.84
CA TYR A 63 10.37 9.49 1.20
C TYR A 63 9.11 9.84 0.42
N LEU A 64 8.99 9.27 -0.77
CA LEU A 64 7.77 9.19 -1.55
C LEU A 64 7.10 7.85 -1.17
N THR A 65 6.14 7.93 -0.28
CA THR A 65 5.52 6.75 0.32
C THR A 65 4.50 6.10 -0.62
N ILE A 66 4.68 4.82 -0.89
CA ILE A 66 3.69 3.97 -1.53
C ILE A 66 2.84 3.35 -0.42
N GLY A 67 1.74 4.00 -0.09
CA GLY A 67 0.81 3.51 0.91
C GLY A 67 -0.09 2.42 0.36
N VAL A 68 -0.42 1.43 1.17
CA VAL A 68 -1.37 0.35 0.83
C VAL A 68 -2.46 0.23 1.89
N ASN A 69 -3.65 -0.19 1.45
CA ASN A 69 -4.81 -0.41 2.30
C ASN A 69 -5.69 -1.51 1.66
N GLY A 70 -6.45 -2.24 2.46
CA GLY A 70 -7.35 -3.28 1.93
C GLY A 70 -6.65 -4.59 1.59
N LEU A 71 -5.50 -4.89 2.20
CA LEU A 71 -4.75 -6.15 2.00
C LEU A 71 -5.56 -7.35 2.52
N VAL A 72 -6.14 -7.24 3.70
CA VAL A 72 -6.96 -8.28 4.32
C VAL A 72 -8.20 -8.55 3.49
N GLU A 73 -8.89 -7.49 3.06
CA GLU A 73 -10.11 -7.58 2.24
C GLU A 73 -9.83 -8.26 0.89
N ALA A 74 -8.66 -7.98 0.31
CA ALA A 74 -8.23 -8.62 -0.92
C ALA A 74 -7.93 -10.11 -0.74
N ALA A 75 -7.29 -10.50 0.38
CA ALA A 75 -7.04 -11.90 0.72
C ALA A 75 -8.35 -12.66 0.97
N GLU A 76 -9.28 -12.07 1.72
CA GLU A 76 -10.62 -12.63 1.94
C GLU A 76 -11.37 -12.87 0.62
N PHE A 77 -11.32 -11.91 -0.31
CA PHE A 77 -11.93 -12.07 -1.63
C PHE A 77 -11.32 -13.24 -2.42
N LEU A 78 -10.02 -13.49 -2.28
CA LEU A 78 -9.34 -14.63 -2.90
C LEU A 78 -9.57 -15.95 -2.17
N GLY A 79 -10.26 -15.94 -1.03
CA GLY A 79 -10.48 -17.13 -0.19
C GLY A 79 -9.24 -17.55 0.59
N ILE A 80 -8.28 -16.67 0.81
CA ILE A 80 -7.06 -16.94 1.58
C ILE A 80 -7.34 -16.71 3.06
N PRO A 81 -7.17 -17.71 3.94
CA PRO A 81 -7.40 -17.55 5.38
C PRO A 81 -6.44 -16.56 6.01
N ILE A 82 -6.98 -15.64 6.83
CA ILE A 82 -6.19 -14.60 7.52
C ILE A 82 -5.65 -15.18 8.83
N ASN A 83 -4.60 -15.95 8.73
CA ASN A 83 -3.85 -16.50 9.87
C ASN A 83 -2.39 -16.76 9.46
N ASP A 84 -1.54 -17.20 10.38
CA ASP A 84 -0.13 -17.49 10.08
C ASP A 84 0.00 -18.81 9.30
N ASN A 85 -0.20 -18.75 7.99
CA ASN A 85 -0.06 -19.85 7.05
C ASN A 85 0.74 -19.43 5.81
N ASP A 86 1.23 -20.41 5.05
CA ASP A 86 2.11 -20.15 3.91
C ASP A 86 1.38 -19.45 2.75
N ASP A 87 0.12 -19.78 2.48
CA ASP A 87 -0.66 -19.14 1.41
C ASP A 87 -0.82 -17.63 1.66
N TYR A 88 -1.10 -17.26 2.92
CA TYR A 88 -1.21 -15.85 3.29
C TYR A 88 0.14 -15.12 3.25
N VAL A 89 1.20 -15.78 3.70
CA VAL A 89 2.57 -15.24 3.59
C VAL A 89 2.94 -15.00 2.12
N ASP A 90 2.72 -15.99 1.25
CA ASP A 90 3.03 -15.89 -0.18
C ASP A 90 2.24 -14.77 -0.85
N PHE A 91 0.96 -14.62 -0.51
CA PHE A 91 0.13 -13.52 -0.97
C PHE A 91 0.70 -12.16 -0.54
N VAL A 92 0.95 -11.97 0.76
CA VAL A 92 1.47 -10.72 1.32
C VAL A 92 2.84 -10.38 0.73
N GLN A 93 3.76 -11.35 0.69
CA GLN A 93 5.09 -11.16 0.12
C GLN A 93 5.05 -10.90 -1.39
N GLY A 94 4.13 -11.53 -2.11
CA GLY A 94 3.92 -11.27 -3.53
C GLY A 94 3.52 -9.80 -3.79
N VAL A 95 2.56 -9.30 -3.03
CA VAL A 95 2.07 -7.91 -3.14
C VAL A 95 3.13 -6.91 -2.70
N LEU A 96 3.66 -7.04 -1.49
CA LEU A 96 4.61 -6.08 -0.93
C LEU A 96 5.98 -6.16 -1.60
N GLY A 97 6.43 -7.37 -1.96
CA GLY A 97 7.68 -7.59 -2.69
C GLY A 97 7.66 -6.99 -4.10
N LEU A 98 6.49 -6.97 -4.75
CA LEU A 98 6.30 -6.25 -6.01
C LEU A 98 6.55 -4.75 -5.82
N ILE A 99 5.95 -4.14 -4.79
CA ILE A 99 6.13 -2.71 -4.50
C ILE A 99 7.61 -2.41 -4.17
N GLU A 100 8.26 -3.24 -3.35
CA GLU A 100 9.68 -3.08 -3.03
C GLU A 100 10.59 -3.14 -4.27
N ARG A 101 10.31 -4.04 -5.23
CA ARG A 101 11.06 -4.09 -6.49
C ARG A 101 10.95 -2.77 -7.25
N TYR A 102 9.76 -2.17 -7.29
CA TYR A 102 9.54 -0.88 -7.95
C TYR A 102 10.15 0.28 -7.17
N ASN A 103 10.10 0.26 -5.83
CA ASN A 103 10.84 1.21 -4.99
C ASN A 103 12.35 1.19 -5.35
N LYS A 104 12.94 0.01 -5.52
CA LYS A 104 14.35 -0.13 -5.93
C LYS A 104 14.60 0.34 -7.36
N LYS A 105 13.68 0.04 -8.30
CA LYS A 105 13.74 0.45 -9.72
C LYS A 105 13.73 1.97 -9.90
N TYR A 106 12.88 2.67 -9.14
CA TYR A 106 12.70 4.11 -9.25
C TYR A 106 13.61 4.93 -8.36
N ARG A 107 14.29 4.31 -7.39
CA ARG A 107 15.21 4.97 -6.47
C ARG A 107 16.37 5.61 -7.22
N SER A 108 16.74 6.85 -6.80
CA SER A 108 17.93 7.55 -7.27
C SER A 108 18.61 8.27 -6.11
N LYS A 109 19.63 9.12 -6.41
CA LYS A 109 20.25 10.00 -5.41
C LYS A 109 19.28 11.08 -4.88
N GLU A 110 18.26 11.41 -5.67
CA GLU A 110 17.31 12.49 -5.38
C GLU A 110 15.91 11.97 -5.02
N LEU A 111 15.64 10.68 -5.22
CA LEU A 111 14.34 10.06 -5.00
C LEU A 111 14.49 8.85 -4.09
N MET A 112 13.77 8.87 -2.98
CA MET A 112 13.66 7.75 -2.07
C MET A 112 12.21 7.31 -1.99
N PHE A 113 11.98 6.01 -2.08
CA PHE A 113 10.65 5.41 -1.96
C PHE A 113 10.61 4.44 -0.79
N ASN A 114 9.46 4.38 -0.11
CA ASN A 114 9.15 3.36 0.88
C ASN A 114 7.77 2.77 0.64
N CYS A 115 7.47 1.66 1.27
CA CYS A 115 6.14 1.05 1.30
C CYS A 115 5.65 0.99 2.74
N GLU A 116 4.42 1.42 2.95
CA GLU A 116 3.80 1.43 4.28
C GLU A 116 2.37 0.91 4.24
N MET A 117 2.00 0.16 5.28
CA MET A 117 0.61 -0.06 5.63
C MET A 117 0.10 1.21 6.30
N ILE A 118 -0.66 2.02 5.57
CA ILE A 118 -1.05 3.36 6.03
C ILE A 118 -2.22 3.28 7.01
N PRO A 119 -2.05 3.72 8.26
CA PRO A 119 -3.14 3.83 9.24
C PRO A 119 -4.02 5.05 8.92
N ALA A 120 -4.82 4.94 7.86
CA ALA A 120 -5.61 6.03 7.33
C ALA A 120 -7.10 5.62 7.29
N GLU A 121 -7.75 5.63 8.44
CA GLU A 121 -9.16 5.20 8.61
C GLU A 121 -10.09 5.94 7.65
N ASN A 122 -9.93 7.26 7.49
CA ASN A 122 -10.71 8.04 6.53
C ASN A 122 -10.54 7.57 5.09
N VAL A 123 -9.36 7.09 4.69
CA VAL A 123 -9.12 6.52 3.37
C VAL A 123 -9.71 5.13 3.29
N GLY A 124 -9.59 4.32 4.34
CA GLY A 124 -10.21 3.00 4.44
C GLY A 124 -11.72 3.04 4.27
N VAL A 125 -12.40 3.99 4.93
CA VAL A 125 -13.84 4.23 4.77
C VAL A 125 -14.19 4.67 3.35
N LYS A 126 -13.41 5.59 2.75
CA LYS A 126 -13.64 6.04 1.37
C LYS A 126 -13.45 4.91 0.36
N HIS A 127 -12.42 4.08 0.52
CA HIS A 127 -12.18 2.92 -0.34
C HIS A 127 -13.36 1.95 -0.27
N ALA A 128 -13.85 1.59 0.92
CA ALA A 128 -14.99 0.72 1.09
C ALA A 128 -16.26 1.32 0.47
N LYS A 129 -16.51 2.62 0.66
CA LYS A 129 -17.65 3.32 0.07
C LYS A 129 -17.60 3.28 -1.46
N TRP A 130 -16.50 3.70 -2.06
CA TRP A 130 -16.36 3.74 -3.53
C TRP A 130 -16.39 2.35 -4.15
N ASP A 131 -15.82 1.35 -3.48
CA ASP A 131 -15.87 -0.03 -3.95
C ASP A 131 -17.30 -0.56 -3.97
N ARG A 132 -18.10 -0.23 -2.94
CA ARG A 132 -19.52 -0.60 -2.87
C ARG A 132 -20.35 0.08 -3.97
N GLU A 133 -20.12 1.38 -4.19
CA GLU A 133 -20.78 2.15 -5.24
C GLU A 133 -20.48 1.58 -6.64
N ASP A 134 -19.25 1.08 -6.86
CA ASP A 134 -18.81 0.50 -8.12
C ASP A 134 -19.05 -1.03 -8.24
N GLY A 135 -19.78 -1.63 -7.28
CA GLY A 135 -20.20 -3.04 -7.34
C GLY A 135 -19.09 -4.06 -7.04
N TYR A 136 -18.07 -3.68 -6.28
CA TYR A 136 -17.08 -4.61 -5.74
C TYR A 136 -17.56 -5.25 -4.43
N VAL A 137 -16.97 -6.38 -4.07
CA VAL A 137 -17.21 -7.02 -2.77
C VAL A 137 -16.56 -6.21 -1.66
N VAL A 138 -17.36 -5.81 -0.67
CA VAL A 138 -16.94 -4.97 0.45
C VAL A 138 -17.31 -5.66 1.75
N PRO A 139 -16.38 -6.34 2.43
CA PRO A 139 -16.69 -7.12 3.64
C PRO A 139 -16.91 -6.25 4.88
N ARG A 140 -16.44 -5.00 4.89
CA ARG A 140 -16.56 -4.06 6.03
C ARG A 140 -16.58 -2.60 5.58
N ASP A 141 -17.04 -1.71 6.46
CA ASP A 141 -17.21 -0.28 6.15
C ASP A 141 -15.90 0.53 6.19
N CYS A 142 -14.84 -0.03 6.76
CA CYS A 142 -13.51 0.55 6.78
C CYS A 142 -12.49 -0.54 6.48
N TYR A 143 -11.68 -0.37 5.43
CA TYR A 143 -10.63 -1.33 5.09
C TYR A 143 -9.48 -1.27 6.07
N ASN A 144 -8.91 -2.43 6.36
CA ASN A 144 -7.81 -2.55 7.29
C ASN A 144 -6.50 -1.98 6.76
N SER A 145 -5.74 -1.40 7.70
CA SER A 145 -4.36 -0.97 7.51
C SER A 145 -3.37 -1.90 8.21
N TYR A 146 -3.79 -3.13 8.50
CA TYR A 146 -2.99 -4.16 9.18
C TYR A 146 -3.02 -5.46 8.39
N PHE A 147 -2.29 -6.46 8.87
CA PHE A 147 -2.25 -7.82 8.30
C PHE A 147 -3.36 -8.74 8.82
N TYR A 148 -4.25 -8.22 9.63
CA TYR A 148 -5.40 -8.93 10.21
C TYR A 148 -6.51 -7.94 10.56
N VAL A 149 -7.71 -8.47 10.77
CA VAL A 149 -8.83 -7.67 11.31
C VAL A 149 -8.60 -7.46 12.81
N VAL A 150 -8.48 -6.21 13.24
CA VAL A 150 -8.13 -5.87 14.64
C VAL A 150 -9.19 -6.40 15.60
N GLU A 151 -10.45 -6.30 15.21
CA GLU A 151 -11.63 -6.73 15.98
C GLU A 151 -11.89 -8.23 15.92
N ASP A 152 -11.10 -9.00 15.17
CA ASP A 152 -11.27 -10.45 15.09
C ASP A 152 -10.86 -11.11 16.40
N GLU A 153 -11.88 -11.59 17.15
CA GLU A 153 -11.72 -12.30 18.42
C GLU A 153 -11.22 -13.74 18.27
N SER A 154 -11.29 -14.30 17.05
CA SER A 154 -10.78 -15.65 16.77
C SER A 154 -9.25 -15.69 16.76
N LEU A 155 -8.60 -14.56 16.50
CA LEU A 155 -7.15 -14.38 16.54
C LEU A 155 -6.72 -14.00 17.96
N ASN A 156 -6.02 -14.88 18.64
CA ASN A 156 -5.42 -14.55 19.93
C ASN A 156 -4.22 -13.57 19.78
N VAL A 157 -3.76 -13.04 20.90
CA VAL A 157 -2.67 -12.03 20.92
C VAL A 157 -1.38 -12.56 20.27
N ILE A 158 -1.05 -13.82 20.48
CA ILE A 158 0.17 -14.45 19.92
C ILE A 158 0.07 -14.52 18.40
N ASP A 159 -1.10 -14.87 17.85
CA ASP A 159 -1.30 -14.93 16.39
C ASP A 159 -1.26 -13.53 15.77
N LYS A 160 -1.81 -12.52 16.43
CA LYS A 160 -1.68 -11.12 16.01
C LYS A 160 -0.21 -10.67 15.98
N PHE A 161 0.60 -11.04 16.98
CA PHE A 161 2.04 -10.79 16.96
C PHE A 161 2.76 -11.51 15.81
N ARG A 162 2.39 -12.76 15.49
CA ARG A 162 2.98 -13.50 14.36
C ARG A 162 2.68 -12.83 13.03
N LEU A 163 1.44 -12.35 12.83
CA LEU A 163 1.03 -11.62 11.63
C LEU A 163 1.72 -10.26 11.47
N HIS A 164 2.27 -9.69 12.54
CA HIS A 164 3.21 -8.56 12.50
C HIS A 164 4.68 -9.00 12.49
N GLY A 165 4.93 -10.29 12.43
CA GLY A 165 6.27 -10.85 12.41
C GLY A 165 7.01 -10.61 11.08
N ARG A 166 8.33 -10.89 11.11
CA ARG A 166 9.25 -10.66 9.97
C ARG A 166 8.78 -11.28 8.66
N ARG A 167 8.02 -12.39 8.70
CA ARG A 167 7.48 -13.04 7.49
C ARG A 167 6.55 -12.13 6.70
N TYR A 168 5.84 -11.23 7.37
CA TYR A 168 4.84 -10.34 6.75
C TYR A 168 5.39 -8.96 6.44
N ILE A 169 6.21 -8.41 7.35
CA ILE A 169 6.72 -7.04 7.22
C ILE A 169 8.03 -6.92 6.42
N ALA A 170 8.57 -8.02 5.88
CA ALA A 170 9.91 -8.07 5.27
C ALA A 170 10.12 -7.02 4.16
N HIS A 171 9.07 -6.64 3.45
CA HIS A 171 9.11 -5.69 2.33
C HIS A 171 8.58 -4.29 2.70
N LEU A 172 8.18 -4.07 3.95
CA LEU A 172 7.86 -2.74 4.44
C LEU A 172 9.17 -2.02 4.83
N THR A 173 9.29 -0.79 4.43
CA THR A 173 10.49 0.03 4.62
C THR A 173 10.19 1.37 5.28
N GLY A 174 9.00 1.53 5.79
CA GLY A 174 8.54 2.68 6.56
C GLY A 174 8.07 2.32 7.94
#